data_a70990a30cff5a97b8a7f826a721a39c
#
_entry.id   a70990a30cff5a97b8a7f826a721a39c
#
_cell.length_a   1.000
_cell.length_b   1.000
_cell.length_c   1.000
_cell.angle_alpha   90.00
_cell.angle_beta   90.00
_cell.angle_gamma   90.00
#
_symmetry.space_group_name_H-M   'P 1'
#
loop_
_entity.id
_entity.type
_entity.pdbx_description
1 polymer ?
#
loop_
_entity_poly.entity_id
_entity_poly.type
_entity_poly.pdbx_seq_one_letter_code
_entity_poly.pdbx_strand_id
1 'polypeptide(L)'
;MSNDLIQRICEELYAHRFNFNSEVQLHEGIMTVLSGAGISFEHEKDLGDPNRVDFYCDDGAGSGVVIEVKIKGSVAEALRQVNRYIHQQSVSGVILASSAPWGRRQLTSLPKWDGKPFEMVAIRRAL
;
A
#
# COMPACT_ATOMS: atom_id res chain seq x y z
N MET A 1 -4.19 -7.19 -14.83
CA MET A 1 -3.69 -5.84 -15.05
C MET A 1 -3.48 -5.14 -13.73
N SER A 2 -2.41 -4.35 -13.61
CA SER A 2 -2.03 -3.69 -12.36
C SER A 2 -3.12 -2.76 -11.83
N ASN A 3 -3.80 -2.01 -12.72
CA ASN A 3 -4.85 -1.09 -12.30
C ASN A 3 -6.04 -1.82 -11.68
N ASP A 4 -6.39 -2.98 -12.22
CA ASP A 4 -7.47 -3.78 -11.65
C ASP A 4 -7.09 -4.33 -10.28
N LEU A 5 -5.85 -4.78 -10.12
CA LEU A 5 -5.36 -5.28 -8.85
C LEU A 5 -5.33 -4.16 -7.81
N ILE A 6 -4.81 -2.97 -8.17
CA ILE A 6 -4.79 -1.82 -7.27
C ILE A 6 -6.20 -1.46 -6.81
N GLN A 7 -7.14 -1.37 -7.74
CA GLN A 7 -8.52 -1.03 -7.40
C GLN A 7 -9.12 -2.07 -6.46
N ARG A 8 -8.90 -3.33 -6.75
CA ARG A 8 -9.42 -4.42 -5.91
C ARG A 8 -8.84 -4.37 -4.50
N ILE A 9 -7.53 -4.13 -4.37
CA ILE A 9 -6.90 -4.01 -3.06
C ILE A 9 -7.48 -2.81 -2.30
N CYS A 10 -7.59 -1.66 -2.96
CA CYS A 10 -8.14 -0.45 -2.34
C CYS A 10 -9.56 -0.67 -1.84
N GLU A 11 -10.39 -1.30 -2.65
CA GLU A 11 -11.77 -1.60 -2.27
C GLU A 11 -11.83 -2.52 -1.05
N GLU A 12 -10.99 -3.56 -1.02
CA GLU A 12 -10.95 -4.48 0.11
C GLU A 12 -10.47 -3.82 1.39
N LEU A 13 -9.42 -3.03 1.29
CA LEU A 13 -8.91 -2.32 2.47
C LEU A 13 -9.91 -1.29 3.00
N TYR A 14 -10.60 -0.60 2.11
CA TYR A 14 -11.58 0.40 2.52
C TYR A 14 -12.89 -0.22 3.04
N ALA A 15 -13.22 -1.41 2.58
CA ALA A 15 -14.45 -2.11 3.00
C ALA A 15 -14.38 -2.63 4.44
N HIS A 16 -13.17 -2.79 4.98
CA HIS A 16 -12.98 -3.35 6.31
C HIS A 16 -12.58 -2.28 7.32
N ARG A 17 -12.90 -2.52 8.58
CA ARG A 17 -12.41 -1.74 9.71
C ARG A 17 -11.40 -2.58 10.47
N PHE A 18 -10.36 -1.94 10.97
CA PHE A 18 -9.23 -2.65 11.55
C PHE A 18 -9.12 -2.34 13.04
N ASN A 19 -8.88 -3.38 13.83
CA ASN A 19 -8.64 -3.25 15.26
C ASN A 19 -7.14 -3.40 15.50
N PHE A 20 -6.48 -2.30 15.87
CA PHE A 20 -5.03 -2.31 16.06
C PHE A 20 -4.59 -1.24 17.03
N ASN A 21 -3.52 -1.55 17.78
CA ASN A 21 -2.81 -0.61 18.66
C ASN A 21 -1.38 -0.39 18.20
N SER A 22 -0.93 -1.14 17.21
CA SER A 22 0.42 -1.05 16.69
C SER A 22 0.41 -1.32 15.20
N GLU A 23 1.51 -0.96 14.53
CA GLU A 23 1.67 -1.23 13.11
C GLU A 23 1.68 -2.73 12.83
N VAL A 24 2.28 -3.54 13.71
CA VAL A 24 2.29 -5.00 13.58
C VAL A 24 0.87 -5.55 13.54
N GLN A 25 0.01 -5.08 14.45
CA GLN A 25 -1.38 -5.53 14.47
C GLN A 25 -2.14 -5.10 13.22
N LEU A 26 -1.88 -3.91 12.71
CA LEU A 26 -2.49 -3.47 11.46
C LEU A 26 -2.02 -4.33 10.29
N HIS A 27 -0.73 -4.66 10.22
CA HIS A 27 -0.23 -5.58 9.19
C HIS A 27 -0.95 -6.93 9.26
N GLU A 28 -1.15 -7.47 10.46
CA GLU A 28 -1.88 -8.73 10.63
C GLU A 28 -3.31 -8.64 10.11
N GLY A 29 -3.98 -7.54 10.39
CA GLY A 29 -5.33 -7.30 9.88
C GLY A 29 -5.37 -7.23 8.35
N ILE A 30 -4.41 -6.55 7.76
CA ILE A 30 -4.31 -6.44 6.31
C ILE A 30 -4.05 -7.82 5.68
N MET A 31 -3.17 -8.62 6.29
CA MET A 31 -2.92 -9.98 5.80
C MET A 31 -4.21 -10.82 5.80
N THR A 32 -5.01 -10.70 6.85
CA THR A 32 -6.29 -11.40 6.94
C THR A 32 -7.24 -10.96 5.82
N VAL A 33 -7.33 -9.66 5.56
CA VAL A 33 -8.20 -9.12 4.51
C VAL A 33 -7.75 -9.59 3.14
N LEU A 34 -6.45 -9.50 2.84
CA LEU A 34 -5.91 -9.91 1.55
C LEU A 34 -6.12 -11.41 1.33
N SER A 35 -5.83 -12.22 2.33
CA SER A 35 -6.02 -13.67 2.25
C SER A 35 -7.49 -14.02 2.03
N GLY A 36 -8.38 -13.38 2.75
CA GLY A 36 -9.82 -13.60 2.61
C GLY A 36 -10.36 -13.20 1.24
N ALA A 37 -9.73 -12.24 0.58
CA ALA A 37 -10.11 -11.80 -0.74
C ALA A 37 -9.44 -12.61 -1.87
N GLY A 38 -8.59 -13.57 -1.51
CA GLY A 38 -7.85 -14.37 -2.50
C GLY A 38 -6.75 -13.60 -3.20
N ILE A 39 -6.23 -12.55 -2.57
CA ILE A 39 -5.12 -11.76 -3.12
C ILE A 39 -3.81 -12.29 -2.56
N SER A 40 -2.95 -12.78 -3.43
CA SER A 40 -1.62 -13.27 -3.04
C SER A 40 -0.71 -12.11 -2.67
N PHE A 41 0.07 -12.29 -1.63
CA PHE A 41 0.99 -11.25 -1.17
C PHE A 41 2.23 -11.85 -0.53
N GLU A 42 3.29 -11.05 -0.48
CA GLU A 42 4.47 -11.31 0.34
C GLU A 42 4.59 -10.17 1.34
N HIS A 43 4.74 -10.52 2.60
CA HIS A 43 4.85 -9.55 3.70
C HIS A 43 6.31 -9.22 3.94
N GLU A 44 6.61 -7.93 4.05
CA GLU A 44 7.97 -7.43 4.30
C GLU A 44 8.96 -7.93 3.24
N LYS A 45 8.59 -7.76 1.98
CA LYS A 45 9.42 -8.21 0.88
C LYS A 45 10.60 -7.26 0.65
N ASP A 46 11.78 -7.86 0.50
CA ASP A 46 12.99 -7.14 0.13
C ASP A 46 13.03 -7.00 -1.39
N LEU A 47 13.08 -5.75 -1.86
CA LEU A 47 13.20 -5.43 -3.29
C LEU A 47 14.63 -5.07 -3.68
N GLY A 48 15.59 -5.30 -2.78
CA GLY A 48 16.97 -4.88 -2.94
C GLY A 48 17.30 -3.81 -1.93
N ASP A 49 18.45 -3.92 -1.29
CA ASP A 49 18.88 -3.01 -0.25
C ASP A 49 18.94 -1.57 -0.76
N PRO A 50 18.35 -0.58 -0.05
CA PRO A 50 17.68 -0.65 1.25
C PRO A 50 16.14 -0.77 1.15
N ASN A 51 15.60 -1.23 0.05
CA ASN A 51 14.17 -1.14 -0.25
C ASN A 51 13.41 -2.38 0.21
N ARG A 52 12.86 -2.30 1.43
CA ARG A 52 11.96 -3.30 1.96
C ARG A 52 10.55 -2.71 2.00
N VAL A 53 9.59 -3.39 1.37
CA VAL A 53 8.21 -2.93 1.31
C VAL A 53 7.33 -3.72 2.27
N ASP A 54 6.26 -3.10 2.76
CA ASP A 54 5.39 -3.77 3.73
C ASP A 54 4.66 -4.95 3.10
N PHE A 55 4.10 -4.76 1.92
CA PHE A 55 3.43 -5.83 1.18
C PHE A 55 3.73 -5.71 -0.31
N TYR A 56 3.87 -6.85 -0.95
CA TYR A 56 4.07 -6.93 -2.39
C TYR A 56 3.07 -7.93 -2.96
N CYS A 57 2.20 -7.47 -3.84
CA CYS A 57 1.16 -8.29 -4.45
C CYS A 57 1.48 -8.49 -5.92
N ASP A 58 1.83 -9.72 -6.30
CA ASP A 58 2.18 -10.07 -7.68
C ASP A 58 1.00 -9.77 -8.61
N ASP A 59 1.25 -9.09 -9.71
CA ASP A 59 0.23 -8.73 -10.68
C ASP A 59 0.04 -9.78 -11.79
N GLY A 60 0.81 -10.86 -11.75
CA GLY A 60 0.74 -11.93 -12.75
C GLY A 60 1.49 -11.63 -14.04
N ALA A 61 2.15 -10.48 -14.14
CA ALA A 61 2.84 -10.04 -15.35
C ALA A 61 4.32 -9.72 -15.12
N GLY A 62 4.91 -10.27 -14.06
CA GLY A 62 6.33 -10.08 -13.75
C GLY A 62 6.63 -8.88 -12.87
N SER A 63 5.61 -8.18 -12.43
CA SER A 63 5.70 -7.02 -11.54
C SER A 63 4.69 -7.17 -10.42
N GLY A 64 4.61 -6.20 -9.53
CA GLY A 64 3.64 -6.25 -8.45
C GLY A 64 3.30 -4.91 -7.86
N VAL A 65 2.18 -4.88 -7.15
CA VAL A 65 1.69 -3.70 -6.44
C VAL A 65 2.26 -3.71 -5.03
N VAL A 66 2.87 -2.61 -4.64
CA VAL A 66 3.37 -2.40 -3.28
C VAL A 66 2.29 -1.76 -2.43
N ILE A 67 2.09 -2.27 -1.21
CA ILE A 67 1.29 -1.59 -0.20
C ILE A 67 2.22 -1.13 0.89
N GLU A 68 2.24 0.17 1.14
CA GLU A 68 3.02 0.76 2.22
C GLU A 68 2.04 1.25 3.29
N VAL A 69 2.30 0.91 4.55
CA VAL A 69 1.38 1.15 5.66
C VAL A 69 1.96 2.20 6.59
N LYS A 70 1.18 3.24 6.92
CA LYS A 70 1.61 4.30 7.83
C LYS A 70 0.52 4.60 8.84
N ILE A 71 0.86 4.52 10.13
CA ILE A 71 -0.06 4.91 11.21
C ILE A 71 0.30 6.26 11.82
N LYS A 72 1.50 6.76 11.54
CA LYS A 72 1.99 8.05 12.03
C LYS A 72 3.09 8.55 11.10
N GLY A 73 3.65 9.71 11.41
CA GLY A 73 4.71 10.32 10.62
C GLY A 73 4.15 11.32 9.62
N SER A 74 5.02 11.90 8.82
CA SER A 74 4.63 12.93 7.86
C SER A 74 4.29 12.36 6.50
N VAL A 75 3.41 13.04 5.79
CA VAL A 75 3.10 12.67 4.41
C VAL A 75 4.34 12.79 3.51
N ALA A 76 5.21 13.77 3.79
CA ALA A 76 6.43 13.95 3.00
C ALA A 76 7.35 12.73 3.09
N GLU A 77 7.52 12.16 4.29
CA GLU A 77 8.31 10.95 4.47
C GLU A 77 7.71 9.77 3.72
N ALA A 78 6.40 9.61 3.84
CA ALA A 78 5.70 8.53 3.16
C ALA A 78 5.84 8.64 1.64
N LEU A 79 5.72 9.85 1.10
CA LEU A 79 5.87 10.08 -0.34
C LEU A 79 7.30 9.85 -0.82
N ARG A 80 8.30 10.13 0.01
CA ARG A 80 9.69 9.81 -0.34
C ARG A 80 9.89 8.29 -0.46
N GLN A 81 9.27 7.51 0.43
CA GLN A 81 9.32 6.05 0.33
C GLN A 81 8.62 5.57 -0.94
N VAL A 82 7.43 6.10 -1.23
CA VAL A 82 6.70 5.76 -2.46
C VAL A 82 7.57 6.04 -3.69
N ASN A 83 8.23 7.19 -3.70
CA ASN A 83 9.10 7.58 -4.80
C ASN A 83 10.23 6.59 -5.02
N ARG A 84 10.82 6.06 -3.95
CA ARG A 84 11.87 5.04 -4.07
C ARG A 84 11.36 3.74 -4.67
N TYR A 85 10.15 3.32 -4.27
CA TYR A 85 9.62 2.03 -4.71
C TYR A 85 9.06 2.08 -6.12
N ILE A 86 8.37 3.16 -6.46
CA ILE A 86 7.59 3.21 -7.70
C ILE A 86 8.47 3.21 -8.96
N HIS A 87 9.73 3.64 -8.82
CA HIS A 87 10.67 3.64 -9.96
C HIS A 87 11.31 2.29 -10.20
N GLN A 88 11.10 1.32 -9.34
CA GLN A 88 11.69 -0.01 -9.52
C GLN A 88 10.93 -0.79 -10.59
N GLN A 89 11.68 -1.52 -11.40
CA GLN A 89 11.10 -2.29 -12.51
C GLN A 89 10.11 -3.35 -12.02
N SER A 90 10.36 -3.93 -10.84
CA SER A 90 9.50 -4.94 -10.25
C SER A 90 8.21 -4.37 -9.66
N VAL A 91 8.04 -3.04 -9.66
CA VAL A 91 6.87 -2.39 -9.06
C VAL A 91 6.01 -1.79 -10.17
N SER A 92 4.75 -2.22 -10.23
CA SER A 92 3.79 -1.73 -11.22
C SER A 92 2.88 -0.64 -10.67
N GLY A 93 2.84 -0.45 -9.36
CA GLY A 93 2.07 0.58 -8.72
C GLY A 93 2.24 0.54 -7.21
N VAL A 94 1.81 1.60 -6.52
CA VAL A 94 1.94 1.70 -5.07
C VAL A 94 0.63 2.16 -4.45
N ILE A 95 0.28 1.54 -3.34
CA ILE A 95 -0.83 1.94 -2.48
C ILE A 95 -0.25 2.40 -1.15
N LEU A 96 -0.59 3.62 -0.74
CA LEU A 96 -0.25 4.12 0.58
C LEU A 96 -1.49 4.00 1.46
N ALA A 97 -1.46 3.04 2.39
CA ALA A 97 -2.56 2.77 3.30
C ALA A 97 -2.25 3.41 4.65
N SER A 98 -3.08 4.34 5.10
CA SER A 98 -2.76 5.10 6.29
C SER A 98 -3.96 5.35 7.18
N SER A 99 -3.74 5.26 8.49
CA SER A 99 -4.68 5.73 9.51
C SER A 99 -4.33 7.13 10.02
N ALA A 100 -3.23 7.71 9.54
CA ALA A 100 -2.86 9.08 9.88
C ALA A 100 -3.89 10.07 9.31
N PRO A 101 -4.10 11.24 9.95
CA PRO A 101 -5.11 12.19 9.47
C PRO A 101 -4.94 12.60 8.01
N TRP A 102 -3.71 12.71 7.52
CA TRP A 102 -3.46 13.07 6.12
C TRP A 102 -3.82 11.95 5.15
N GLY A 103 -4.02 10.72 5.61
CA GLY A 103 -4.44 9.61 4.75
C GLY A 103 -5.83 9.80 4.14
N ARG A 104 -6.62 10.71 4.71
CA ARG A 104 -7.97 11.05 4.20
C ARG A 104 -7.94 12.17 3.16
N ARG A 105 -6.79 12.79 2.94
CA ARG A 105 -6.67 13.91 2.02
C ARG A 105 -6.40 13.42 0.62
N GLN A 106 -7.09 14.01 -0.35
CA GLN A 106 -6.68 13.88 -1.73
C GLN A 106 -5.52 14.85 -1.94
N LEU A 107 -4.44 14.35 -2.48
CA LEU A 107 -3.32 15.19 -2.84
C LEU A 107 -3.66 15.93 -4.13
N THR A 108 -3.54 17.26 -4.10
CA THR A 108 -3.88 18.10 -5.25
C THR A 108 -2.79 18.11 -6.31
N SER A 109 -1.57 17.72 -5.94
CA SER A 109 -0.50 17.56 -6.93
C SER A 109 0.32 16.33 -6.54
N LEU A 110 0.29 15.32 -7.40
CA LEU A 110 1.10 14.12 -7.23
C LEU A 110 2.35 14.24 -8.08
N PRO A 111 3.50 13.75 -7.59
CA PRO A 111 4.69 13.64 -8.44
C PRO A 111 4.38 12.80 -9.67
N LYS A 112 5.11 13.03 -10.75
CA LYS A 112 5.02 12.15 -11.92
C LYS A 112 5.86 10.91 -11.64
N TRP A 113 5.22 9.74 -11.75
CA TRP A 113 5.85 8.49 -11.40
C TRP A 113 5.84 7.49 -12.57
N ASP A 114 6.39 7.91 -13.70
CA ASP A 114 6.59 7.05 -14.87
C ASP A 114 5.29 6.39 -15.37
N GLY A 115 4.17 7.07 -15.20
CA GLY A 115 2.87 6.55 -15.61
C GLY A 115 2.33 5.42 -14.76
N LYS A 116 3.01 5.05 -13.69
CA LYS A 116 2.55 4.00 -12.78
C LYS A 116 1.51 4.55 -11.82
N PRO A 117 0.44 3.78 -11.53
CA PRO A 117 -0.61 4.25 -10.64
C PRO A 117 -0.15 4.34 -9.20
N PHE A 118 -0.66 5.35 -8.51
CA PHE A 118 -0.49 5.56 -7.08
C PHE A 118 -1.85 5.87 -6.48
N GLU A 119 -2.19 5.18 -5.39
CA GLU A 119 -3.45 5.40 -4.68
C GLU A 119 -3.20 5.53 -3.19
N MET A 120 -4.04 6.33 -2.53
CA MET A 120 -4.04 6.44 -1.07
C MET A 120 -5.36 5.85 -0.56
N VAL A 121 -5.26 5.03 0.48
CA VAL A 121 -6.42 4.44 1.13
C VAL A 121 -6.41 4.81 2.60
N ALA A 122 -7.52 5.38 3.07
CA ALA A 122 -7.70 5.65 4.49
C ALA A 122 -8.04 4.35 5.21
N ILE A 123 -7.21 3.99 6.18
CA ILE A 123 -7.46 2.84 7.05
C ILE A 123 -8.40 3.30 8.16
N ARG A 124 -9.52 2.61 8.31
CA ARG A 124 -10.55 2.96 9.29
C ARG A 124 -10.47 2.02 10.48
N ARG A 125 -10.55 2.59 11.68
CA ARG A 125 -10.51 1.79 12.90
C ARG A 125 -11.87 1.16 13.20
N ALA A 126 -11.84 -0.04 13.76
CA ALA A 126 -13.02 -0.66 14.33
C ALA A 126 -13.49 0.14 15.56
N LEU A 127 -14.77 0.19 15.76
CA LEU A 127 -15.37 0.91 16.90
C LEU A 127 -15.26 0.10 18.20
#